data_b55e7e54c587566f0af57d655426c04b
#
_entry.id   b55e7e54c587566f0af57d655426c04b
#
_cell.length_a   1.000
_cell.length_b   1.000
_cell.length_c   1.000
_cell.angle_alpha   90.00
_cell.angle_beta   90.00
_cell.angle_gamma   90.00
#
_symmetry.space_group_name_H-M   'P 1'
#
loop_
_entity.id
_entity.type
_entity.pdbx_description
1 polymer ?
#
loop_
_entity_poly.entity_id
_entity_poly.type
_entity_poly.pdbx_seq_one_letter_code
_entity_poly.pdbx_strand_id
1 'polypeptide(L)'
;MKTFRKHLNEKLKDERFKGLYEEERQLAELSLRILGAREQQGLSQKEVAQKAKVTQQQLSKVENGINCNLTTFLKVCNALDLKIDLGQSRAKNLA
;
A
#
# COMPACT_ATOMS: atom_id res chain seq x y z
N MET A 1 -11.04 10.33 -10.67
CA MET A 1 -11.27 8.94 -10.19
C MET A 1 -12.02 8.08 -11.20
N LYS A 2 -13.17 8.54 -11.67
CA LYS A 2 -13.93 7.77 -12.66
C LYS A 2 -13.18 7.58 -13.97
N THR A 3 -12.51 8.62 -14.44
CA THR A 3 -11.75 8.55 -15.68
C THR A 3 -10.58 7.58 -15.56
N PHE A 4 -9.90 7.60 -14.42
CA PHE A 4 -8.79 6.72 -14.15
C PHE A 4 -9.25 5.26 -14.13
N ARG A 5 -10.34 4.98 -13.46
CA ARG A 5 -10.89 3.64 -13.36
C ARG A 5 -11.31 3.10 -14.74
N LYS A 6 -11.96 3.95 -15.54
CA LYS A 6 -12.36 3.57 -16.89
C LYS A 6 -11.15 3.21 -17.73
N HIS A 7 -10.12 4.03 -17.64
CA HIS A 7 -8.89 3.81 -18.39
C HIS A 7 -8.24 2.47 -18.00
N LEU A 8 -8.20 2.18 -16.70
CA LEU A 8 -7.64 0.91 -16.24
C LEU A 8 -8.47 -0.28 -16.70
N ASN A 9 -9.79 -0.14 -16.66
CA ASN A 9 -10.67 -1.23 -17.11
C ASN A 9 -10.43 -1.59 -18.56
N GLU A 10 -10.19 -0.60 -19.41
CA GLU A 10 -9.88 -0.83 -20.80
C GLU A 10 -8.57 -1.59 -20.96
N LYS A 11 -7.58 -1.23 -20.14
CA LYS A 11 -6.27 -1.87 -20.21
C LYS A 11 -6.29 -3.29 -19.65
N LEU A 12 -7.23 -3.61 -18.81
CA LEU A 12 -7.35 -4.95 -18.26
C LEU A 12 -7.68 -6.00 -19.31
N LYS A 13 -8.05 -5.59 -20.50
CA LYS A 13 -8.27 -6.51 -21.60
C LYS A 13 -6.97 -7.14 -22.09
N ASP A 14 -5.84 -6.50 -21.80
CA ASP A 14 -4.52 -7.02 -22.16
C ASP A 14 -3.96 -7.80 -20.97
N GLU A 15 -3.63 -9.07 -21.22
CA GLU A 15 -3.11 -9.93 -20.15
C GLU A 15 -1.87 -9.36 -19.46
N ARG A 16 -0.98 -8.71 -20.22
CA ARG A 16 0.22 -8.14 -19.64
C ARG A 16 -0.11 -6.99 -18.68
N PHE A 17 -1.09 -6.20 -19.05
CA PHE A 17 -1.54 -5.10 -18.22
C PHE A 17 -2.26 -5.59 -16.98
N LYS A 18 -2.93 -6.71 -17.10
CA LYS A 18 -3.67 -7.27 -15.98
C LYS A 18 -2.78 -7.56 -14.78
N GLY A 19 -1.62 -8.18 -15.04
CA GLY A 19 -0.67 -8.48 -13.96
C GLY A 19 -0.11 -7.23 -13.32
N LEU A 20 0.29 -6.26 -14.15
CA LEU A 20 0.81 -4.99 -13.65
C LEU A 20 -0.25 -4.23 -12.86
N TYR A 21 -1.47 -4.25 -13.35
CA TYR A 21 -2.57 -3.59 -12.67
C TYR A 21 -2.80 -4.19 -11.28
N GLU A 22 -2.74 -5.50 -11.16
CA GLU A 22 -2.96 -6.17 -9.89
C GLU A 22 -1.91 -5.76 -8.86
N GLU A 23 -0.66 -5.69 -9.25
CA GLU A 23 0.39 -5.27 -8.34
C GLU A 23 0.20 -3.82 -7.89
N GLU A 24 -0.11 -2.94 -8.84
CA GLU A 24 -0.36 -1.55 -8.53
C GLU A 24 -1.59 -1.37 -7.64
N ARG A 25 -2.62 -2.16 -7.89
CA ARG A 25 -3.82 -2.11 -7.07
C ARG A 25 -3.53 -2.54 -5.64
N GLN A 26 -2.73 -3.59 -5.48
CA GLN A 26 -2.35 -4.05 -4.15
C GLN A 26 -1.50 -3.03 -3.42
N LEU A 27 -0.58 -2.39 -4.12
CA LEU A 27 0.22 -1.33 -3.52
C LEU A 27 -0.65 -0.14 -3.10
N ALA A 28 -1.61 0.22 -3.93
CA ALA A 28 -2.54 1.30 -3.61
C ALA A 28 -3.38 0.96 -2.38
N GLU A 29 -3.84 -0.28 -2.28
CA GLU A 29 -4.61 -0.71 -1.12
C GLU A 29 -3.79 -0.64 0.16
N LEU A 30 -2.54 -1.08 0.09
CA LEU A 30 -1.65 -1.03 1.24
C LEU A 30 -1.40 0.41 1.67
N SER A 31 -1.14 1.28 0.71
CA SER A 31 -0.88 2.68 1.01
C SER A 31 -2.09 3.36 1.63
N LEU A 32 -3.28 3.04 1.14
CA LEU A 32 -4.51 3.59 1.70
C LEU A 32 -4.78 3.12 3.11
N ARG A 33 -4.44 1.88 3.42
CA ARG A 33 -4.59 1.36 4.77
C ARG A 33 -3.64 2.06 5.74
N ILE A 34 -2.44 2.33 5.30
CA ILE A 34 -1.46 3.04 6.13
C ILE A 34 -1.90 4.48 6.35
N LEU A 35 -2.30 5.15 5.29
CA LEU A 35 -2.79 6.52 5.39
C LEU A 35 -4.02 6.59 6.29
N GLY A 36 -4.95 5.68 6.12
CA GLY A 36 -6.16 5.63 6.93
C GLY A 36 -5.87 5.38 8.40
N ALA A 37 -4.94 4.48 8.70
CA ALA A 37 -4.56 4.20 10.07
C ALA A 37 -3.94 5.43 10.73
N ARG A 38 -3.08 6.13 10.00
CA ARG A 38 -2.46 7.34 10.50
C ARG A 38 -3.52 8.41 10.81
N GLU A 39 -4.42 8.62 9.87
CA GLU A 39 -5.47 9.62 10.04
C GLU A 39 -6.42 9.26 11.17
N GLN A 40 -6.76 7.99 11.28
CA GLN A 40 -7.63 7.53 12.34
C GLN A 40 -7.03 7.73 13.71
N GLN A 41 -5.72 7.62 13.82
CA GLN A 41 -5.00 7.83 15.06
C GLN A 41 -4.69 9.31 15.32
N GLY A 42 -5.04 10.17 14.37
CA GLY A 42 -4.82 11.61 14.51
C GLY A 42 -3.36 12.03 14.48
N LEU A 43 -2.52 11.24 13.82
CA LEU A 43 -1.08 11.49 13.78
C LEU A 43 -0.71 12.18 12.47
N SER A 44 0.24 13.12 12.56
CA SER A 44 0.81 13.75 11.37
C SER A 44 1.87 12.82 10.75
N GLN A 45 2.23 13.13 9.50
CA GLN A 45 3.32 12.40 8.86
C GLN A 45 4.61 12.51 9.68
N LYS A 46 4.88 13.70 10.18
CA LYS A 46 6.08 13.92 10.97
C LYS A 46 6.10 13.04 12.21
N GLU A 47 4.97 12.96 12.89
CA GLU A 47 4.87 12.15 14.10
C GLU A 47 5.09 10.67 13.81
N VAL A 48 4.46 10.16 12.75
CA VAL A 48 4.62 8.75 12.39
C VAL A 48 6.04 8.47 11.93
N ALA A 49 6.63 9.38 11.14
CA ALA A 49 8.00 9.20 10.69
C ALA A 49 8.96 9.11 11.87
N GLN A 50 8.79 9.97 12.85
CA GLN A 50 9.60 9.94 14.07
C GLN A 50 9.41 8.65 14.84
N LYS A 51 8.16 8.23 15.01
CA LYS A 51 7.83 7.01 15.72
C LYS A 51 8.39 5.78 15.02
N ALA A 52 8.32 5.77 13.70
CA ALA A 52 8.81 4.65 12.89
C ALA A 52 10.31 4.70 12.67
N LYS A 53 10.96 5.81 13.02
CA LYS A 53 12.38 6.02 12.78
C LYS A 53 12.72 5.95 11.29
N VAL A 54 11.89 6.59 10.50
CA VAL A 54 12.12 6.76 9.07
C VAL A 54 12.01 8.23 8.73
N THR A 55 12.46 8.59 7.54
CA THR A 55 12.32 9.99 7.10
C THR A 55 10.88 10.24 6.67
N GLN A 56 10.48 11.51 6.69
CA GLN A 56 9.18 11.89 6.20
C GLN A 56 9.02 11.55 4.71
N GLN A 57 10.11 11.68 3.96
CA GLN A 57 10.15 11.31 2.56
C GLN A 57 9.86 9.82 2.36
N GLN A 58 10.46 8.98 3.20
CA GLN A 58 10.24 7.55 3.15
C GLN A 58 8.79 7.20 3.47
N LEU A 59 8.23 7.85 4.48
CA LEU A 59 6.83 7.64 4.83
C LEU A 59 5.91 8.08 3.70
N SER A 60 6.21 9.22 3.09
CA SER A 60 5.42 9.72 1.97
C SER A 60 5.38 8.72 0.82
N LYS A 61 6.49 8.08 0.52
CA LYS A 61 6.53 7.06 -0.51
C LYS A 61 5.61 5.89 -0.18
N VAL A 62 5.64 5.46 1.07
CA VAL A 62 4.75 4.37 1.52
C VAL A 62 3.28 4.79 1.36
N GLU A 63 2.94 6.00 1.76
CA GLU A 63 1.55 6.47 1.69
C GLU A 63 1.06 6.74 0.28
N ASN A 64 1.97 6.88 -0.67
CA ASN A 64 1.62 7.12 -2.06
C ASN A 64 1.76 5.88 -2.94
N GLY A 65 2.03 4.73 -2.33
CA GLY A 65 2.15 3.49 -3.08
C GLY A 65 3.37 3.44 -3.98
N ILE A 66 4.38 4.24 -3.67
CA ILE A 66 5.61 4.26 -4.42
C ILE A 66 6.55 3.20 -3.86
N ASN A 67 7.37 2.63 -4.72
CA ASN A 67 8.31 1.58 -4.33
C ASN A 67 9.18 2.03 -3.16
N CYS A 68 9.22 1.22 -2.12
CA CYS A 68 10.03 1.45 -0.95
C CYS A 68 10.62 0.11 -0.51
N ASN A 69 11.63 0.13 0.35
CA ASN A 69 12.13 -1.16 0.81
C ASN A 69 11.23 -1.72 1.92
N LEU A 70 11.29 -3.03 2.06
CA LEU A 70 10.41 -3.75 2.96
C LEU A 70 10.63 -3.36 4.42
N THR A 71 11.87 -3.07 4.79
CA THR A 71 12.19 -2.66 6.16
C THR A 71 11.48 -1.35 6.51
N THR A 72 11.48 -0.39 5.60
CA THR A 72 10.78 0.87 5.81
C THR A 72 9.29 0.62 5.99
N PHE A 73 8.73 -0.22 5.15
CA PHE A 73 7.30 -0.56 5.22
C PHE A 73 6.96 -1.18 6.59
N LEU A 74 7.77 -2.11 7.04
CA LEU A 74 7.56 -2.76 8.34
C LEU A 74 7.65 -1.78 9.50
N LYS A 75 8.61 -0.87 9.43
CA LYS A 75 8.76 0.13 10.49
C LYS A 75 7.52 1.01 10.60
N VAL A 76 6.98 1.41 9.46
CA VAL A 76 5.78 2.25 9.42
C VAL A 76 4.58 1.48 9.98
N CYS A 77 4.41 0.23 9.55
CA CYS A 77 3.31 -0.59 10.03
C CYS A 77 3.39 -0.78 11.54
N ASN A 78 4.57 -1.07 12.04
CA ASN A 78 4.74 -1.27 13.47
C ASN A 78 4.45 0.01 14.26
N ALA A 79 4.84 1.16 13.71
CA ALA A 79 4.57 2.44 14.37
C ALA A 79 3.08 2.74 14.45
N LEU A 80 2.29 2.21 13.54
CA LEU A 80 0.85 2.41 13.50
C LEU A 80 0.06 1.24 14.09
N ASP A 81 0.77 0.29 14.70
CA ASP A 81 0.16 -0.91 15.28
C ASP A 81 -0.59 -1.74 14.27
N LEU A 82 -0.11 -1.74 13.04
CA LEU A 82 -0.68 -2.57 11.98
C LEU A 82 0.06 -3.89 11.92
N LYS A 83 -0.69 -4.97 11.96
CA LYS A 83 -0.13 -6.30 11.86
C LYS A 83 -0.14 -6.76 10.41
N ILE A 84 0.99 -7.29 9.96
CA ILE A 84 1.09 -7.86 8.61
C ILE A 84 0.85 -9.35 8.71
N ASP A 85 -0.08 -9.83 7.91
CA ASP A 85 -0.41 -11.24 7.88
C ASP A 85 -0.54 -11.68 6.43
N LEU A 86 0.20 -12.72 6.08
CA LEU A 86 0.19 -13.25 4.71
C LEU A 86 -0.62 -14.53 4.67
N GLY A 87 -1.88 -14.40 4.27
CA GLY A 87 -2.73 -15.56 4.08
C GLY A 87 -2.59 -16.10 2.67
N GLN A 88 -2.90 -17.37 2.50
CA GLN A 88 -2.90 -17.98 1.18
C GLN A 88 -4.20 -17.70 0.47
N SER A 89 -4.10 -17.49 -0.85
CA SER A 89 -5.28 -17.32 -1.65
C SER A 89 -6.06 -18.64 -1.73
N ARG A 90 -7.37 -18.57 -1.56
CA ARG A 90 -8.21 -19.75 -1.65
C ARG A 90 -8.12 -20.41 -3.01
N ALA A 91 -8.08 -19.61 -4.06
CA ALA A 91 -7.98 -20.14 -5.42
C ALA A 91 -6.73 -20.98 -5.61
N LYS A 92 -5.62 -20.57 -5.01
CA LYS A 92 -4.38 -21.31 -5.10
C LYS A 92 -4.41 -22.58 -4.27
N ASN A 93 -5.13 -22.55 -3.17
CA ASN A 93 -5.24 -23.74 -2.31
C ASN A 93 -6.03 -24.86 -2.98
N LEU A 94 -6.94 -24.49 -3.87
CA LEU A 94 -7.75 -25.46 -4.59
C LEU A 94 -7.01 -26.07 -5.77
N ALA A 95 -5.97 -25.41 -6.21
CA ALA A 95 -5.15 -25.94 -7.30
C ALA A 95 -4.18 -26.97 -6.79
#